data_1f3134e7ca544f8384c080e10c032389
#
_entry.id   1f3134e7ca544f8384c080e10c032389
#
_cell.length_a   1.000
_cell.length_b   1.000
_cell.length_c   1.000
_cell.angle_alpha   90.00
_cell.angle_beta   90.00
_cell.angle_gamma   90.00
#
_symmetry.space_group_name_H-M   'P 1'
#
loop_
_entity.id
_entity.type
_entity.pdbx_description
1 polymer ?
#
loop_
_entity_poly.entity_id
_entity_poly.type
_entity_poly.pdbx_seq_one_letter_code
_entity_poly.pdbx_strand_id
1 'polypeptide(L)'
;MFDGFRAALAANRAQYYLDIPSGPFYGFNRPGATVSQGLIHNWWRQGMMGSAKAQYECIKAFSETDFNEDLKAIDIPVLILHGDDDQIVPFADSGPLAAKLVKQGTFKVYPGRPHGVCQTEPDMVNADLLAFARGQPLPAAASRERRAA
;
A
#
# COMPACT_ATOMS: atom_id res chain seq x y z
N MET A 1 3.13 15.16 -5.65
CA MET A 1 2.12 14.29 -4.99
C MET A 1 2.05 14.53 -3.49
N PHE A 2 3.09 14.29 -2.72
CA PHE A 2 3.06 14.34 -1.24
C PHE A 2 2.83 15.73 -0.65
N ASP A 3 3.31 16.79 -1.30
CA ASP A 3 2.96 18.18 -0.92
C ASP A 3 1.45 18.45 -1.09
N GLY A 4 0.83 17.87 -2.12
CA GLY A 4 -0.63 17.92 -2.29
C GLY A 4 -1.38 17.23 -1.13
N PHE A 5 -0.87 16.10 -0.65
CA PHE A 5 -1.44 15.40 0.52
C PHE A 5 -1.31 16.26 1.78
N ARG A 6 -0.15 16.90 2.01
CA ARG A 6 0.03 17.82 3.15
C ARG A 6 -0.90 19.02 3.08
N ALA A 7 -1.05 19.62 1.90
CA ALA A 7 -1.97 20.75 1.69
C ALA A 7 -3.42 20.37 1.95
N ALA A 8 -3.89 19.22 1.42
CA ALA A 8 -5.24 18.72 1.63
C ALA A 8 -5.50 18.39 3.11
N LEU A 9 -4.53 17.75 3.78
CA LEU A 9 -4.60 17.45 5.21
C LEU A 9 -4.70 18.71 6.06
N ALA A 10 -3.93 19.75 5.74
CA ALA A 10 -3.96 21.03 6.44
C ALA A 10 -5.26 21.80 6.20
N ALA A 11 -5.81 21.72 4.98
CA ALA A 11 -7.03 22.42 4.62
C ALA A 11 -8.28 21.81 5.28
N ASN A 12 -8.44 20.50 5.20
CA ASN A 12 -9.55 19.78 5.81
C ASN A 12 -9.19 18.31 6.07
N ARG A 13 -8.65 18.06 7.25
CA ARG A 13 -8.21 16.74 7.68
C ARG A 13 -9.31 15.68 7.60
N ALA A 14 -10.51 16.01 8.01
CA ALA A 14 -11.61 15.05 8.03
C ALA A 14 -12.01 14.63 6.62
N GLN A 15 -12.07 15.57 5.68
CA GLN A 15 -12.36 15.29 4.28
C GLN A 15 -11.22 14.54 3.62
N TYR A 16 -9.97 14.92 3.85
CA TYR A 16 -8.80 14.21 3.33
C TYR A 16 -8.82 12.72 3.66
N TYR A 17 -9.15 12.37 4.92
CA TYR A 17 -9.23 10.97 5.34
C TYR A 17 -10.46 10.22 4.81
N LEU A 18 -11.44 10.89 4.23
CA LEU A 18 -12.51 10.26 3.46
C LEU A 18 -12.13 10.10 1.99
N ASP A 19 -11.50 11.10 1.40
CA ASP A 19 -11.22 11.13 -0.05
C ASP A 19 -10.19 10.07 -0.45
N ILE A 20 -9.10 9.93 0.31
CA ILE A 20 -8.03 8.98 0.02
C ILE A 20 -8.53 7.54 -0.05
N PRO A 21 -9.22 6.99 0.98
CA PRO A 21 -9.72 5.62 0.93
C PRO A 21 -10.95 5.44 0.02
N SER A 22 -11.70 6.51 -0.25
CA SER A 22 -12.85 6.46 -1.20
C SER A 22 -12.41 6.28 -2.66
N GLY A 23 -11.15 6.53 -2.96
CA GLY A 23 -10.62 6.49 -4.32
C GLY A 23 -9.29 5.74 -4.42
N PRO A 24 -8.15 6.47 -4.46
CA PRO A 24 -6.88 5.92 -4.91
C PRO A 24 -6.29 4.85 -3.99
N PHE A 25 -6.54 4.92 -2.67
CA PHE A 25 -5.92 3.99 -1.72
C PHE A 25 -6.38 2.54 -1.92
N TYR A 26 -7.67 2.34 -2.10
CA TYR A 26 -8.28 1.01 -2.32
C TYR A 26 -8.63 0.74 -3.79
N GLY A 27 -8.34 1.68 -4.69
CA GLY A 27 -8.73 1.57 -6.09
C GLY A 27 -10.24 1.66 -6.31
N PHE A 28 -10.99 2.22 -5.36
CA PHE A 28 -12.46 2.36 -5.46
C PHE A 28 -12.90 3.33 -6.55
N ASN A 29 -11.99 4.15 -7.07
CA ASN A 29 -12.19 5.01 -8.24
C ASN A 29 -12.04 4.28 -9.59
N ARG A 30 -11.71 2.97 -9.59
CA ARG A 30 -11.58 2.20 -10.83
C ARG A 30 -12.93 1.65 -11.30
N PRO A 31 -13.16 1.55 -12.63
CA PRO A 31 -14.38 0.96 -13.16
C PRO A 31 -14.60 -0.47 -12.65
N GLY A 32 -15.81 -0.75 -12.17
CA GLY A 32 -16.19 -2.06 -11.65
C GLY A 32 -15.62 -2.38 -10.25
N ALA A 33 -15.09 -1.40 -9.54
CA ALA A 33 -14.66 -1.59 -8.15
C ALA A 33 -15.88 -1.81 -7.23
N THR A 34 -15.75 -2.77 -6.31
CA THR A 34 -16.73 -2.96 -5.23
C THR A 34 -16.35 -2.10 -4.05
N VAL A 35 -17.07 -0.97 -3.88
CA VAL A 35 -16.78 -0.01 -2.81
C VAL A 35 -17.23 -0.54 -1.47
N SER A 36 -16.33 -0.54 -0.47
CA SER A 36 -16.63 -0.88 0.91
C SER A 36 -16.64 0.37 1.81
N GLN A 37 -17.83 0.80 2.19
CA GLN A 37 -17.98 1.92 3.13
C GLN A 37 -17.37 1.59 4.51
N GLY A 38 -17.39 0.34 4.91
CA GLY A 38 -16.75 -0.11 6.15
C GLY A 38 -15.24 0.11 6.16
N LEU A 39 -14.55 -0.17 5.04
CA LEU A 39 -13.12 0.11 4.90
C LEU A 39 -12.84 1.60 4.92
N ILE A 40 -13.62 2.41 4.19
CA ILE A 40 -13.48 3.86 4.15
C ILE A 40 -13.62 4.47 5.55
N HIS A 41 -14.68 4.13 6.26
CA HIS A 41 -14.94 4.65 7.61
C HIS A 41 -13.93 4.16 8.64
N ASN A 42 -13.44 2.91 8.53
CA ASN A 42 -12.39 2.41 9.40
C ASN A 42 -11.08 3.18 9.20
N TRP A 43 -10.70 3.44 7.95
CA TRP A 43 -9.51 4.23 7.62
C TRP A 43 -9.65 5.68 8.12
N TRP A 44 -10.80 6.31 7.87
CA TRP A 44 -11.13 7.64 8.37
C TRP A 44 -11.00 7.72 9.90
N ARG A 45 -11.62 6.76 10.61
CA ARG A 45 -11.58 6.71 12.08
C ARG A 45 -10.15 6.65 12.60
N GLN A 46 -9.32 5.79 12.03
CA GLN A 46 -7.92 5.66 12.42
C GLN A 46 -7.14 6.96 12.14
N GLY A 47 -7.33 7.57 11.00
CA GLY A 47 -6.75 8.87 10.66
C GLY A 47 -7.15 9.96 11.65
N MET A 48 -8.43 10.02 12.01
CA MET A 48 -8.93 11.04 12.95
C MET A 48 -8.44 10.86 14.38
N MET A 49 -8.08 9.64 14.79
CA MET A 49 -7.52 9.35 16.13
C MET A 49 -6.08 9.81 16.30
N GLY A 50 -5.32 9.96 15.23
CA GLY A 50 -3.92 10.37 15.27
C GLY A 50 -3.72 11.86 15.53
N SER A 51 -2.51 12.27 15.89
CA SER A 51 -2.14 13.68 16.01
C SER A 51 -2.10 14.34 14.63
N ALA A 52 -2.84 15.43 14.44
CA ALA A 52 -2.87 16.19 13.18
C ALA A 52 -1.47 16.67 12.76
N LYS A 53 -0.70 17.21 13.72
CA LYS A 53 0.67 17.66 13.47
C LYS A 53 1.58 16.50 13.10
N ALA A 54 1.55 15.41 13.85
CA ALA A 54 2.42 14.26 13.58
C ALA A 54 2.13 13.66 12.19
N GLN A 55 0.86 13.51 11.82
CA GLN A 55 0.47 13.00 10.50
C GLN A 55 0.94 13.90 9.36
N TYR A 56 0.82 15.22 9.53
CA TYR A 56 1.32 16.20 8.56
C TYR A 56 2.83 16.09 8.37
N GLU A 57 3.59 16.02 9.47
CA GLU A 57 5.06 15.92 9.42
C GLU A 57 5.52 14.53 8.94
N CYS A 58 4.79 13.46 9.27
CA CYS A 58 5.11 12.12 8.79
C CYS A 58 5.05 11.99 7.27
N ILE A 59 4.14 12.73 6.59
CA ILE A 59 4.10 12.72 5.12
C ILE A 59 5.46 13.19 4.56
N LYS A 60 6.03 14.26 5.14
CA LYS A 60 7.36 14.73 4.77
C LYS A 60 8.44 13.70 5.10
N ALA A 61 8.42 13.19 6.31
CA ALA A 61 9.45 12.26 6.78
C ALA A 61 9.56 11.02 5.88
N PHE A 62 8.45 10.35 5.56
CA PHE A 62 8.52 9.14 4.73
C PHE A 62 8.78 9.43 3.25
N SER A 63 8.37 10.60 2.72
CA SER A 63 8.52 10.93 1.31
C SER A 63 9.87 11.55 0.93
N GLU A 64 10.60 12.10 1.90
CA GLU A 64 11.87 12.81 1.67
C GLU A 64 13.09 12.10 2.28
N THR A 65 12.90 11.08 3.12
CA THR A 65 14.02 10.34 3.71
C THR A 65 14.57 9.32 2.72
N ASP A 66 15.88 9.35 2.50
CA ASP A 66 16.57 8.36 1.67
C ASP A 66 16.94 7.14 2.53
N PHE A 67 16.36 5.98 2.20
CA PHE A 67 16.61 4.70 2.83
C PHE A 67 17.46 3.74 1.99
N ASN A 68 18.13 4.21 0.93
CA ASN A 68 18.87 3.34 0.03
C ASN A 68 19.97 2.55 0.74
N GLU A 69 20.73 3.19 1.61
CA GLU A 69 21.81 2.51 2.34
C GLU A 69 21.25 1.59 3.44
N ASP A 70 20.13 1.96 4.07
CA ASP A 70 19.45 1.08 5.03
C ASP A 70 18.96 -0.20 4.36
N LEU A 71 18.33 -0.11 3.17
CA LEU A 71 17.89 -1.27 2.41
C LEU A 71 19.05 -2.18 2.02
N LYS A 72 20.19 -1.63 1.59
CA LYS A 72 21.40 -2.39 1.28
C LYS A 72 22.02 -3.07 2.50
N ALA A 73 21.84 -2.50 3.69
CA ALA A 73 22.37 -3.04 4.93
C ALA A 73 21.57 -4.26 5.44
N ILE A 74 20.31 -4.43 5.02
CA ILE A 74 19.47 -5.56 5.45
C ILE A 74 20.10 -6.89 4.97
N ASP A 75 20.36 -7.80 5.90
CA ASP A 75 21.01 -9.09 5.65
C ASP A 75 20.13 -10.31 5.95
N ILE A 76 18.88 -10.08 6.27
CA ILE A 76 17.85 -11.10 6.48
C ILE A 76 16.92 -11.21 5.26
N PRO A 77 16.17 -12.33 5.11
CA PRO A 77 15.16 -12.45 4.06
C PRO A 77 14.09 -11.34 4.13
N VAL A 78 13.79 -10.73 2.98
CA VAL A 78 12.80 -9.66 2.84
C VAL A 78 11.76 -10.04 1.80
N LEU A 79 10.48 -9.95 2.15
CA LEU A 79 9.37 -10.05 1.21
C LEU A 79 8.85 -8.66 0.88
N ILE A 80 8.86 -8.32 -0.40
CA ILE A 80 8.30 -7.07 -0.92
C ILE A 80 7.05 -7.41 -1.71
N LEU A 81 5.91 -6.84 -1.29
CA LEU A 81 4.61 -7.01 -1.93
C LEU A 81 4.14 -5.67 -2.49
N HIS A 82 3.73 -5.62 -3.77
CA HIS A 82 3.28 -4.37 -4.36
C HIS A 82 2.20 -4.61 -5.41
N GLY A 83 1.13 -3.82 -5.37
CA GLY A 83 0.14 -3.77 -6.44
C GLY A 83 0.61 -2.89 -7.59
N ASP A 84 0.48 -3.34 -8.83
CA ASP A 84 0.96 -2.55 -9.98
C ASP A 84 -0.01 -1.44 -10.40
N ASP A 85 -1.21 -1.37 -9.80
CA ASP A 85 -2.15 -0.25 -9.92
C ASP A 85 -2.16 0.63 -8.64
N ASP A 86 -1.02 0.71 -7.94
CA ASP A 86 -0.86 1.57 -6.77
C ASP A 86 -0.82 3.05 -7.19
N GLN A 87 -1.87 3.79 -6.80
CA GLN A 87 -2.04 5.20 -7.10
C GLN A 87 -1.50 6.13 -6.00
N ILE A 88 -1.03 5.56 -4.88
CA ILE A 88 -0.47 6.30 -3.73
C ILE A 88 1.05 6.30 -3.78
N VAL A 89 1.64 5.13 -3.99
CA VAL A 89 3.09 4.96 -4.17
C VAL A 89 3.31 4.32 -5.54
N PRO A 90 3.68 5.10 -6.56
CA PRO A 90 3.77 4.59 -7.93
C PRO A 90 4.67 3.35 -8.00
N PHE A 91 4.17 2.30 -8.64
CA PHE A 91 4.86 1.02 -8.73
C PHE A 91 6.30 1.16 -9.25
N ALA A 92 6.48 1.91 -10.34
CA ALA A 92 7.80 2.08 -10.96
C ALA A 92 8.84 2.76 -10.07
N ASP A 93 8.38 3.56 -9.11
CA ASP A 93 9.24 4.41 -8.27
C ASP A 93 9.52 3.79 -6.88
N SER A 94 9.04 2.58 -6.60
CA SER A 94 9.12 1.99 -5.27
C SER A 94 9.50 0.50 -5.27
N GLY A 95 8.53 -0.42 -5.26
CA GLY A 95 8.75 -1.85 -5.03
C GLY A 95 9.85 -2.47 -5.89
N PRO A 96 9.86 -2.29 -7.22
CA PRO A 96 10.91 -2.82 -8.08
C PRO A 96 12.32 -2.27 -7.79
N LEU A 97 12.39 -1.02 -7.32
CA LEU A 97 13.67 -0.39 -6.96
C LEU A 97 14.16 -0.92 -5.61
N ALA A 98 13.29 -0.99 -4.60
CA ALA A 98 13.62 -1.56 -3.31
C ALA A 98 14.09 -3.02 -3.43
N ALA A 99 13.43 -3.80 -4.29
CA ALA A 99 13.80 -5.21 -4.52
C ALA A 99 15.20 -5.40 -5.09
N LYS A 100 15.75 -4.40 -5.78
CA LYS A 100 17.12 -4.43 -6.30
C LYS A 100 18.18 -4.08 -5.25
N LEU A 101 17.78 -3.43 -4.16
CA LEU A 101 18.70 -2.98 -3.12
C LEU A 101 18.89 -4.00 -2.02
N VAL A 102 17.84 -4.73 -1.63
CA VAL A 102 17.91 -5.75 -0.58
C VAL A 102 18.68 -7.00 -1.03
N LYS A 103 19.51 -7.58 -0.15
CA LYS A 103 20.38 -8.71 -0.48
C LYS A 103 19.63 -10.02 -0.70
N GLN A 104 18.58 -10.26 0.07
CA GLN A 104 17.79 -11.50 0.08
C GLN A 104 16.31 -11.17 -0.16
N GLY A 105 16.03 -10.46 -1.27
CA GLY A 105 14.70 -9.99 -1.60
C GLY A 105 13.86 -11.03 -2.35
N THR A 106 12.65 -11.26 -1.90
CA THR A 106 11.58 -11.89 -2.68
C THR A 106 10.58 -10.81 -3.06
N PHE A 107 10.38 -10.60 -4.36
CA PHE A 107 9.46 -9.58 -4.84
C PHE A 107 8.23 -10.22 -5.48
N LYS A 108 7.06 -9.86 -5.01
CA LYS A 108 5.79 -10.30 -5.59
C LYS A 108 4.94 -9.11 -6.00
N VAL A 109 4.50 -9.13 -7.24
CA VAL A 109 3.59 -8.14 -7.82
C VAL A 109 2.17 -8.68 -7.76
N TYR A 110 1.23 -7.83 -7.39
CA TYR A 110 -0.21 -8.12 -7.46
C TYR A 110 -0.83 -7.37 -8.64
N PRO A 111 -1.07 -8.05 -9.78
CA PRO A 111 -1.55 -7.41 -11.00
C PRO A 111 -2.92 -6.75 -10.83
N GLY A 112 -3.03 -5.47 -11.21
CA GLY A 112 -4.25 -4.67 -11.13
C GLY A 112 -4.72 -4.39 -9.70
N ARG A 113 -3.83 -4.50 -8.69
CA ARG A 113 -4.20 -4.26 -7.30
C ARG A 113 -3.73 -2.89 -6.81
N PRO A 114 -4.55 -2.24 -5.94
CA PRO A 114 -4.27 -0.91 -5.40
C PRO A 114 -3.28 -0.95 -4.24
N HIS A 115 -2.96 0.23 -3.70
CA HIS A 115 -2.14 0.39 -2.50
C HIS A 115 -2.65 -0.41 -1.30
N GLY A 116 -3.95 -0.36 -1.05
CA GLY A 116 -4.60 -1.04 0.07
C GLY A 116 -4.86 -2.54 -0.15
N VAL A 117 -4.06 -3.22 -0.97
CA VAL A 117 -4.26 -4.64 -1.33
C VAL A 117 -4.39 -5.57 -0.11
N CYS A 118 -3.73 -5.27 1.00
CA CYS A 118 -3.83 -6.07 2.22
C CYS A 118 -5.25 -6.13 2.80
N GLN A 119 -6.05 -5.10 2.56
CA GLN A 119 -7.42 -5.01 3.07
C GLN A 119 -8.47 -5.37 2.01
N THR A 120 -8.15 -5.19 0.73
CA THR A 120 -9.07 -5.57 -0.35
C THR A 120 -8.95 -7.04 -0.75
N GLU A 121 -7.78 -7.66 -0.52
CA GLU A 121 -7.48 -9.04 -0.88
C GLU A 121 -6.75 -9.78 0.25
N PRO A 122 -7.31 -9.80 1.48
CA PRO A 122 -6.60 -10.30 2.65
C PRO A 122 -6.19 -11.76 2.54
N ASP A 123 -7.02 -12.62 1.94
CA ASP A 123 -6.73 -14.04 1.81
C ASP A 123 -5.48 -14.31 0.97
N MET A 124 -5.34 -13.58 -0.13
CA MET A 124 -4.19 -13.68 -1.03
C MET A 124 -2.92 -13.20 -0.34
N VAL A 125 -2.96 -12.04 0.29
CA VAL A 125 -1.81 -11.46 0.99
C VAL A 125 -1.39 -12.33 2.18
N ASN A 126 -2.34 -12.80 2.97
CA ASN A 126 -2.08 -13.67 4.12
C ASN A 126 -1.46 -15.01 3.71
N ALA A 127 -1.89 -15.59 2.59
CA ALA A 127 -1.29 -16.82 2.07
C ALA A 127 0.21 -16.61 1.71
N ASP A 128 0.53 -15.49 1.07
CA ASP A 128 1.91 -15.15 0.73
C ASP A 128 2.77 -14.87 1.96
N LEU A 129 2.25 -14.09 2.91
CA LEU A 129 2.94 -13.81 4.17
C LEU A 129 3.22 -15.09 4.96
N LEU A 130 2.24 -15.99 5.03
CA LEU A 130 2.38 -17.26 5.76
C LEU A 130 3.39 -18.19 5.08
N ALA A 131 3.36 -18.29 3.75
CA ALA A 131 4.33 -19.07 2.99
C ALA A 131 5.76 -18.54 3.21
N PHE A 132 5.94 -17.24 3.10
CA PHE A 132 7.25 -16.60 3.34
C PHE A 132 7.75 -16.83 4.76
N ALA A 133 6.92 -16.64 5.78
CA ALA A 133 7.28 -16.86 7.19
C ALA A 133 7.68 -18.32 7.48
N ARG A 134 7.17 -19.28 6.70
CA ARG A 134 7.50 -20.71 6.80
C ARG A 134 8.67 -21.14 5.92
N GLY A 135 9.29 -20.24 5.18
CA GLY A 135 10.33 -20.56 4.21
C GLY A 135 9.82 -21.40 3.04
N GLN A 136 8.53 -21.31 2.71
CA GLN A 136 7.90 -22.04 1.61
C GLN A 136 7.83 -21.18 0.34
N PRO A 137 7.75 -21.78 -0.85
CA PRO A 137 7.50 -21.05 -2.08
C PRO A 137 6.18 -20.25 -2.00
N LEU A 138 6.19 -19.02 -2.52
CA LEU A 138 4.97 -18.21 -2.57
C LEU A 138 3.95 -18.84 -3.51
N PRO A 139 2.64 -18.83 -3.15
CA PRO A 139 1.58 -19.24 -4.06
C PRO A 139 1.66 -18.52 -5.40
N ALA A 140 1.27 -19.18 -6.49
CA ALA A 140 1.13 -18.53 -7.78
C ALA A 140 0.13 -17.37 -7.70
N ALA A 141 0.36 -16.29 -8.46
CA ALA A 141 -0.59 -15.19 -8.52
C ALA A 141 -1.95 -15.74 -9.00
N ALA A 142 -3.00 -15.56 -8.20
CA ALA A 142 -4.34 -15.95 -8.61
C ALA A 142 -4.74 -15.11 -9.84
N SER A 143 -5.02 -15.77 -10.95
CA SER A 143 -5.63 -15.13 -12.12
C SER A 143 -6.97 -14.53 -11.70
N ARG A 144 -7.29 -13.36 -12.25
CA ARG A 144 -8.56 -12.67 -12.02
C ARG A 144 -9.69 -13.49 -12.64
N GLU A 145 -10.15 -14.53 -11.96
CA GLU A 145 -11.49 -15.03 -12.26
C GLU A 145 -12.49 -13.98 -11.79
N ARG A 146 -13.14 -13.35 -12.76
CA ARG A 146 -14.27 -12.46 -12.50
C ARG A 146 -15.31 -13.30 -11.78
N ARG A 147 -15.54 -13.06 -10.49
CA ARG A 147 -16.79 -13.48 -9.88
C ARG A 147 -17.90 -12.69 -10.56
N ALA A 148 -18.48 -13.31 -11.59
CA ALA A 148 -19.77 -12.91 -12.11
C ALA A 148 -20.80 -13.37 -11.06
N ALA A 149 -21.48 -12.43 -10.46
CA ALA A 149 -22.73 -12.62 -9.74
C ALA A 149 -23.61 -11.42 -10.02
#